data_24aca49a2b48af8d7ac8c1b62da1b950
#
_entry.id   24aca49a2b48af8d7ac8c1b62da1b950
#
_cell.length_a   1.000
_cell.length_b   1.000
_cell.length_c   1.000
_cell.angle_alpha   90.00
_cell.angle_beta   90.00
_cell.angle_gamma   90.00
#
_symmetry.space_group_name_H-M   'P 1'
#
loop_
_entity.id
_entity.type
_entity.pdbx_description
1 polymer ?
#
loop_
_entity_poly.entity_id
_entity_poly.type
_entity_poly.pdbx_seq_one_letter_code
_entity_poly.pdbx_strand_id
1 'polypeptide(L)'
;MLIQNVEVYKIEVPLHKPFRTALRTVDACRDIIVKVQCDEGLFGFGSAAPTPAITGESQESIVSAIKDFIAPSLVGMDLSHRVLLQDLLKSSLPGNTSAKAAIDMAIYDAWCKLHKISLPEALGGEPRKLTTDITICLDTPETMLSDTLEGISKGFEAFKLKVGGAIEDDLERIKRVVLGTDNKFEYRVDANQAWSVDDSLWICAKLADLGFNIPFVEQPVKSKDFEGLKKVSKSSPLRILADESCFSYRDALTLAQMDACDLFNVKLMKTGGIDEALRIIDLATEFGKECMISSMLESKLGITCAAAIACARPSLNYLDLDASHMQKIDPFVGGVNISGPHIEFTKGFGHSITGVSNLLSI
;
A
#
# COMPACT_ATOMS: atom_id res chain seq x y z
N MET A 1 -5.42 -30.80 0.41
CA MET A 1 -6.27 -29.86 -0.35
C MET A 1 -5.43 -29.33 -1.51
N LEU A 2 -5.69 -29.83 -2.75
CA LEU A 2 -4.86 -29.48 -3.90
C LEU A 2 -5.40 -28.25 -4.62
N ILE A 3 -4.51 -27.38 -5.09
CA ILE A 3 -4.83 -26.28 -5.99
C ILE A 3 -5.19 -26.87 -7.37
N GLN A 4 -6.39 -26.60 -7.85
CA GLN A 4 -6.92 -27.16 -9.11
C GLN A 4 -6.78 -26.18 -10.27
N ASN A 5 -6.97 -24.89 -10.01
CA ASN A 5 -6.99 -23.88 -11.05
C ASN A 5 -6.70 -22.49 -10.47
N VAL A 6 -6.22 -21.60 -11.34
CA VAL A 6 -6.04 -20.16 -11.05
C VAL A 6 -6.78 -19.37 -12.13
N GLU A 7 -7.86 -18.74 -11.74
CA GLU A 7 -8.64 -17.87 -12.61
C GLU A 7 -8.19 -16.42 -12.44
N VAL A 8 -8.20 -15.68 -13.56
CA VAL A 8 -7.74 -14.27 -13.60
C VAL A 8 -8.82 -13.42 -14.28
N TYR A 9 -9.18 -12.32 -13.65
CA TYR A 9 -10.20 -11.40 -14.10
C TYR A 9 -9.70 -9.96 -14.02
N LYS A 10 -10.30 -9.05 -14.78
CA LYS A 10 -10.12 -7.60 -14.66
C LYS A 10 -11.31 -6.98 -13.94
N ILE A 11 -11.06 -5.95 -13.16
CA ILE A 11 -12.10 -5.01 -12.70
C ILE A 11 -11.68 -3.58 -13.03
N GLU A 12 -12.67 -2.74 -13.24
CA GLU A 12 -12.49 -1.30 -13.37
C GLU A 12 -13.52 -0.58 -12.49
N VAL A 13 -13.04 0.21 -11.56
CA VAL A 13 -13.86 0.99 -10.62
C VAL A 13 -13.57 2.48 -10.83
N PRO A 14 -14.53 3.27 -11.36
CA PRO A 14 -14.35 4.70 -11.56
C PRO A 14 -14.08 5.44 -10.25
N LEU A 15 -13.25 6.49 -10.29
CA LEU A 15 -12.98 7.36 -9.16
C LEU A 15 -13.96 8.54 -9.10
N HIS A 16 -14.21 9.07 -7.90
CA HIS A 16 -14.96 10.30 -7.70
C HIS A 16 -14.28 11.51 -8.32
N LYS A 17 -12.95 11.61 -8.16
CA LYS A 17 -12.06 12.62 -8.75
C LYS A 17 -10.83 11.92 -9.32
N PRO A 18 -10.14 12.47 -10.34
CA PRO A 18 -8.86 11.92 -10.79
C PRO A 18 -7.81 11.90 -9.68
N PHE A 19 -7.13 10.79 -9.51
CA PHE A 19 -6.01 10.65 -8.58
C PHE A 19 -4.73 11.19 -9.22
N ARG A 20 -4.10 12.21 -8.62
CA ARG A 20 -2.92 12.90 -9.15
C ARG A 20 -1.76 12.87 -8.17
N THR A 21 -0.61 12.51 -8.67
CA THR A 21 0.69 12.58 -7.98
C THR A 21 1.73 13.20 -8.90
N ALA A 22 2.95 13.40 -8.42
CA ALA A 22 4.08 13.83 -9.26
C ALA A 22 4.37 12.87 -10.44
N LEU A 23 3.97 11.58 -10.32
CA LEU A 23 4.32 10.53 -11.27
C LEU A 23 3.21 10.21 -12.27
N ARG A 24 1.94 10.41 -11.92
CA ARG A 24 0.79 9.98 -12.75
C ARG A 24 -0.53 10.65 -12.41
N THR A 25 -1.46 10.57 -13.38
CA THR A 25 -2.88 10.86 -13.19
C THR A 25 -3.70 9.68 -13.68
N VAL A 26 -4.66 9.20 -12.88
CA VAL A 26 -5.57 8.10 -13.22
C VAL A 26 -7.00 8.42 -12.80
N ASP A 27 -7.97 7.84 -13.50
CA ASP A 27 -9.41 8.11 -13.37
C ASP A 27 -10.23 6.91 -12.86
N ALA A 28 -9.58 5.74 -12.79
CA ALA A 28 -10.20 4.51 -12.30
C ALA A 28 -9.18 3.62 -11.58
N CYS A 29 -9.64 2.85 -10.61
CA CYS A 29 -8.92 1.71 -10.07
C CYS A 29 -9.12 0.52 -11.02
N ARG A 30 -8.01 0.01 -11.58
CA ARG A 30 -8.00 -1.06 -12.59
C ARG A 30 -7.22 -2.25 -12.07
N ASP A 31 -7.84 -3.07 -11.24
CA ASP A 31 -7.18 -4.22 -10.63
C ASP A 31 -7.35 -5.51 -11.46
N ILE A 32 -6.40 -6.42 -11.27
CA ILE A 32 -6.52 -7.82 -11.62
C ILE A 32 -6.99 -8.56 -10.37
N ILE A 33 -8.05 -9.34 -10.52
CA ILE A 33 -8.56 -10.24 -9.46
C ILE A 33 -8.15 -11.65 -9.81
N VAL A 34 -7.54 -12.31 -8.82
CA VAL A 34 -7.16 -13.72 -8.90
C VAL A 34 -8.09 -14.54 -8.02
N LYS A 35 -8.49 -15.71 -8.52
CA LYS A 35 -9.19 -16.73 -7.74
C LYS A 35 -8.42 -18.04 -7.84
N VAL A 36 -7.84 -18.45 -6.74
CA VAL A 36 -7.21 -19.76 -6.59
C VAL A 36 -8.27 -20.75 -6.16
N GLN A 37 -8.56 -21.74 -7.01
CA GLN A 37 -9.52 -22.80 -6.74
C GLN A 37 -8.83 -24.05 -6.23
N CYS A 38 -9.40 -24.67 -5.22
CA CYS A 38 -8.93 -25.91 -4.63
C CYS A 38 -10.00 -27.01 -4.72
N ASP A 39 -9.65 -28.24 -4.29
CA ASP A 39 -10.59 -29.34 -4.14
C ASP A 39 -11.82 -28.92 -3.31
N GLU A 40 -12.92 -29.70 -3.45
CA GLU A 40 -14.14 -29.55 -2.67
C GLU A 40 -14.80 -28.15 -2.77
N GLY A 41 -14.45 -27.39 -3.80
CA GLY A 41 -15.03 -26.05 -4.05
C GLY A 41 -14.46 -24.94 -3.15
N LEU A 42 -13.38 -25.21 -2.38
CA LEU A 42 -12.66 -24.20 -1.65
C LEU A 42 -11.97 -23.23 -2.61
N PHE A 43 -12.00 -21.94 -2.30
CA PHE A 43 -11.27 -20.94 -3.11
C PHE A 43 -10.80 -19.77 -2.24
N GLY A 44 -9.77 -19.09 -2.73
CA GLY A 44 -9.30 -17.82 -2.20
C GLY A 44 -9.20 -16.75 -3.28
N PHE A 45 -9.42 -15.50 -2.88
CA PHE A 45 -9.28 -14.33 -3.74
C PHE A 45 -8.01 -13.55 -3.42
N GLY A 46 -7.43 -12.91 -4.45
CA GLY A 46 -6.36 -11.92 -4.33
C GLY A 46 -6.50 -10.84 -5.40
N SER A 47 -5.80 -9.73 -5.21
CA SER A 47 -5.82 -8.63 -6.18
C SER A 47 -4.43 -8.09 -6.47
N ALA A 48 -4.23 -7.58 -7.68
CA ALA A 48 -3.04 -6.88 -8.10
C ALA A 48 -3.40 -5.53 -8.71
N ALA A 49 -2.84 -4.44 -8.17
CA ALA A 49 -2.99 -3.10 -8.71
C ALA A 49 -1.85 -2.80 -9.71
N PRO A 50 -2.14 -2.63 -11.00
CA PRO A 50 -1.15 -2.25 -11.99
C PRO A 50 -0.69 -0.81 -11.74
N THR A 51 0.60 -0.64 -11.55
CA THR A 51 1.20 0.67 -11.32
C THR A 51 2.47 0.83 -12.13
N PRO A 52 2.38 1.01 -13.47
CA PRO A 52 3.56 1.04 -14.35
C PRO A 52 4.63 2.04 -13.94
N ALA A 53 4.23 3.18 -13.38
CA ALA A 53 5.16 4.22 -12.92
C ALA A 53 5.98 3.83 -11.68
N ILE A 54 5.56 2.81 -10.91
CA ILE A 54 6.20 2.41 -9.65
C ILE A 54 6.70 0.98 -9.74
N THR A 55 5.83 0.00 -9.99
CA THR A 55 6.20 -1.43 -10.07
C THR A 55 6.62 -1.86 -11.47
N GLY A 56 6.35 -1.05 -12.49
CA GLY A 56 6.61 -1.40 -13.89
C GLY A 56 5.57 -2.35 -14.50
N GLU A 57 4.53 -2.71 -13.74
CA GLU A 57 3.55 -3.71 -14.16
C GLU A 57 2.27 -3.04 -14.71
N SER A 58 1.82 -3.49 -15.88
CA SER A 58 0.51 -3.19 -16.46
C SER A 58 -0.48 -4.33 -16.17
N GLN A 59 -1.77 -4.13 -16.48
CA GLN A 59 -2.75 -5.23 -16.38
C GLN A 59 -2.32 -6.43 -17.22
N GLU A 60 -1.85 -6.20 -18.45
CA GLU A 60 -1.44 -7.25 -19.39
C GLU A 60 -0.24 -8.02 -18.88
N SER A 61 0.78 -7.33 -18.35
CA SER A 61 1.98 -7.99 -17.81
C SER A 61 1.66 -8.81 -16.55
N ILE A 62 0.77 -8.32 -15.68
CA ILE A 62 0.29 -9.06 -14.50
C ILE A 62 -0.44 -10.32 -14.92
N VAL A 63 -1.35 -10.22 -15.90
CA VAL A 63 -2.10 -11.38 -16.42
C VAL A 63 -1.15 -12.41 -17.01
N SER A 64 -0.20 -12.01 -17.87
CA SER A 64 0.78 -12.94 -18.46
C SER A 64 1.67 -13.56 -17.36
N ALA A 65 2.17 -12.76 -16.41
CA ALA A 65 2.97 -13.27 -15.31
C ALA A 65 2.23 -14.37 -14.52
N ILE A 66 0.95 -14.17 -14.27
CA ILE A 66 0.13 -15.14 -13.54
C ILE A 66 -0.17 -16.37 -14.40
N LYS A 67 -0.74 -16.19 -15.61
CA LYS A 67 -1.24 -17.31 -16.42
C LYS A 67 -0.13 -18.18 -17.01
N ASP A 68 0.96 -17.53 -17.48
CA ASP A 68 1.97 -18.24 -18.27
C ASP A 68 3.11 -18.78 -17.40
N PHE A 69 3.34 -18.19 -16.21
CA PHE A 69 4.51 -18.52 -15.39
C PHE A 69 4.16 -18.97 -13.97
N ILE A 70 3.28 -18.24 -13.24
CA ILE A 70 3.05 -18.55 -11.83
C ILE A 70 2.05 -19.69 -11.67
N ALA A 71 0.87 -19.61 -12.29
CA ALA A 71 -0.20 -20.57 -12.15
C ALA A 71 0.21 -22.02 -12.52
N PRO A 72 0.97 -22.26 -13.61
CA PRO A 72 1.41 -23.61 -13.96
C PRO A 72 2.25 -24.30 -12.87
N SER A 73 3.00 -23.54 -12.07
CA SER A 73 3.82 -24.08 -10.98
C SER A 73 3.04 -24.38 -9.70
N LEU A 74 1.83 -23.85 -9.58
CA LEU A 74 0.99 -23.99 -8.38
C LEU A 74 -0.08 -25.06 -8.52
N VAL A 75 -0.57 -25.32 -9.74
CA VAL A 75 -1.61 -26.33 -9.98
C VAL A 75 -1.08 -27.71 -9.60
N GLY A 76 -1.87 -28.45 -8.80
CA GLY A 76 -1.50 -29.76 -8.25
C GLY A 76 -0.74 -29.70 -6.92
N MET A 77 -0.33 -28.51 -6.46
CA MET A 77 0.35 -28.35 -5.17
C MET A 77 -0.66 -28.39 -4.01
N ASP A 78 -0.22 -28.93 -2.88
CA ASP A 78 -1.04 -28.96 -1.66
C ASP A 78 -0.98 -27.60 -0.94
N LEU A 79 -2.16 -27.03 -0.68
CA LEU A 79 -2.35 -25.74 0.00
C LEU A 79 -1.75 -25.73 1.42
N SER A 80 -1.61 -26.91 2.07
CA SER A 80 -0.99 -27.03 3.40
C SER A 80 0.52 -26.75 3.38
N HIS A 81 1.19 -26.88 2.23
CA HIS A 81 2.62 -26.66 2.09
C HIS A 81 2.97 -25.17 1.85
N ARG A 82 2.49 -24.28 2.71
CA ARG A 82 2.62 -22.82 2.53
C ARG A 82 4.05 -22.37 2.25
N VAL A 83 5.03 -22.84 2.99
CA VAL A 83 6.44 -22.43 2.79
C VAL A 83 6.91 -22.77 1.37
N LEU A 84 6.58 -23.98 0.88
CA LEU A 84 6.94 -24.39 -0.47
C LEU A 84 6.22 -23.52 -1.53
N LEU A 85 4.94 -23.22 -1.33
CA LEU A 85 4.17 -22.33 -2.22
C LEU A 85 4.78 -20.93 -2.27
N GLN A 86 5.21 -20.39 -1.12
CA GLN A 86 5.90 -19.10 -1.04
C GLN A 86 7.26 -19.12 -1.78
N ASP A 87 8.04 -20.17 -1.63
CA ASP A 87 9.33 -20.30 -2.32
C ASP A 87 9.15 -20.41 -3.83
N LEU A 88 8.15 -21.18 -4.30
CA LEU A 88 7.78 -21.26 -5.71
C LEU A 88 7.35 -19.88 -6.24
N LEU A 89 6.51 -19.16 -5.49
CA LEU A 89 6.04 -17.85 -5.87
C LEU A 89 7.19 -16.84 -5.97
N LYS A 90 8.10 -16.82 -5.01
CA LYS A 90 9.29 -15.95 -5.01
C LYS A 90 10.20 -16.22 -6.19
N SER A 91 10.42 -17.50 -6.52
CA SER A 91 11.36 -17.94 -7.58
C SER A 91 10.75 -17.94 -8.99
N SER A 92 9.43 -17.83 -9.14
CA SER A 92 8.72 -17.95 -10.43
C SER A 92 9.19 -16.96 -11.49
N LEU A 93 9.37 -15.71 -11.13
CA LEU A 93 9.79 -14.60 -12.01
C LEU A 93 10.60 -13.57 -11.22
N PRO A 94 11.61 -12.92 -11.82
CA PRO A 94 12.19 -11.69 -11.26
C PRO A 94 11.16 -10.56 -11.25
N GLY A 95 11.10 -9.76 -10.20
CA GLY A 95 10.11 -8.69 -10.08
C GLY A 95 8.68 -9.22 -10.06
N ASN A 96 7.79 -8.64 -10.87
CA ASN A 96 6.37 -9.00 -10.97
C ASN A 96 5.67 -9.07 -9.60
N THR A 97 5.95 -8.07 -8.77
CA THR A 97 5.57 -8.07 -7.36
C THR A 97 4.07 -7.94 -7.16
N SER A 98 3.36 -7.18 -8.01
CA SER A 98 1.90 -7.09 -7.94
C SER A 98 1.25 -8.43 -8.30
N ALA A 99 1.74 -9.12 -9.34
CA ALA A 99 1.26 -10.45 -9.73
C ALA A 99 1.45 -11.46 -8.60
N LYS A 100 2.62 -11.46 -7.96
CA LYS A 100 2.93 -12.32 -6.81
C LYS A 100 2.05 -12.01 -5.61
N ALA A 101 1.83 -10.72 -5.31
CA ALA A 101 0.97 -10.30 -4.20
C ALA A 101 -0.46 -10.81 -4.36
N ALA A 102 -1.01 -10.78 -5.58
CA ALA A 102 -2.35 -11.31 -5.84
C ALA A 102 -2.45 -12.82 -5.55
N ILE A 103 -1.47 -13.58 -6.01
CA ILE A 103 -1.44 -15.04 -5.75
C ILE A 103 -1.22 -15.34 -4.27
N ASP A 104 -0.32 -14.61 -3.62
CA ASP A 104 -0.05 -14.76 -2.19
C ASP A 104 -1.30 -14.51 -1.34
N MET A 105 -2.01 -13.41 -1.58
CA MET A 105 -3.27 -13.10 -0.91
C MET A 105 -4.32 -14.20 -1.12
N ALA A 106 -4.44 -14.73 -2.35
CA ALA A 106 -5.40 -15.79 -2.67
C ALA A 106 -5.06 -17.11 -1.97
N ILE A 107 -3.77 -17.45 -1.88
CA ILE A 107 -3.29 -18.64 -1.14
C ILE A 107 -3.58 -18.48 0.36
N TYR A 108 -3.28 -17.32 0.93
CA TYR A 108 -3.59 -17.01 2.34
C TYR A 108 -5.07 -17.12 2.63
N ASP A 109 -5.92 -16.55 1.77
CA ASP A 109 -7.37 -16.57 1.93
C ASP A 109 -7.93 -18.01 1.88
N ALA A 110 -7.52 -18.80 0.90
CA ALA A 110 -7.92 -20.21 0.79
C ALA A 110 -7.44 -21.03 2.01
N TRP A 111 -6.20 -20.84 2.41
CA TRP A 111 -5.62 -21.52 3.57
C TRP A 111 -6.35 -21.17 4.87
N CYS A 112 -6.64 -19.88 5.10
CA CYS A 112 -7.39 -19.43 6.27
C CYS A 112 -8.81 -20.00 6.29
N LYS A 113 -9.50 -20.05 5.14
CA LYS A 113 -10.83 -20.66 5.01
C LYS A 113 -10.80 -22.15 5.31
N LEU A 114 -9.76 -22.88 4.85
CA LEU A 114 -9.55 -24.29 5.17
C LEU A 114 -9.45 -24.53 6.68
N HIS A 115 -8.75 -23.64 7.40
CA HIS A 115 -8.54 -23.74 8.84
C HIS A 115 -9.61 -23.02 9.68
N LYS A 116 -10.57 -22.36 9.03
CA LYS A 116 -11.67 -21.60 9.68
C LYS A 116 -11.16 -20.52 10.63
N ILE A 117 -10.15 -19.78 10.22
CA ILE A 117 -9.58 -18.64 10.93
C ILE A 117 -9.64 -17.39 10.05
N SER A 118 -9.69 -16.21 10.65
CA SER A 118 -9.56 -14.94 9.92
C SER A 118 -8.10 -14.69 9.50
N LEU A 119 -7.89 -13.82 8.49
CA LEU A 119 -6.54 -13.47 8.06
C LEU A 119 -5.74 -12.76 9.17
N PRO A 120 -6.27 -11.79 9.95
CA PRO A 120 -5.56 -11.25 11.11
C PRO A 120 -5.07 -12.31 12.10
N GLU A 121 -5.92 -13.29 12.46
CA GLU A 121 -5.55 -14.39 13.36
C GLU A 121 -4.46 -15.28 12.76
N ALA A 122 -4.53 -15.58 11.47
CA ALA A 122 -3.51 -16.34 10.74
C ALA A 122 -2.13 -15.67 10.75
N LEU A 123 -2.10 -14.34 10.84
CA LEU A 123 -0.88 -13.53 10.91
C LEU A 123 -0.41 -13.26 12.35
N GLY A 124 -1.10 -13.82 13.36
CA GLY A 124 -0.76 -13.72 14.78
C GLY A 124 -1.33 -12.49 15.49
N GLY A 125 -2.36 -11.86 14.92
CA GLY A 125 -3.09 -10.75 15.51
C GLY A 125 -4.55 -11.06 15.76
N GLU A 126 -5.32 -10.04 16.10
CA GLU A 126 -6.79 -10.10 16.25
C GLU A 126 -7.44 -8.99 15.43
N PRO A 127 -8.63 -9.23 14.82
CA PRO A 127 -9.38 -8.17 14.17
C PRO A 127 -9.66 -7.02 15.16
N ARG A 128 -9.23 -5.82 14.80
CA ARG A 128 -9.45 -4.61 15.58
C ARG A 128 -9.82 -3.45 14.70
N LYS A 129 -10.43 -2.42 15.27
CA LYS A 129 -10.68 -1.16 14.57
C LYS A 129 -9.34 -0.47 14.28
N LEU A 130 -9.15 -0.06 13.05
CA LEU A 130 -8.00 0.69 12.57
C LEU A 130 -8.42 2.09 12.15
N THR A 131 -7.46 3.01 12.12
CA THR A 131 -7.67 4.38 11.62
C THR A 131 -6.63 4.68 10.55
N THR A 132 -7.08 5.15 9.39
CA THR A 132 -6.24 5.56 8.26
C THR A 132 -6.25 7.07 8.07
N ASP A 133 -5.25 7.61 7.38
CA ASP A 133 -5.28 8.96 6.82
C ASP A 133 -6.16 9.05 5.57
N ILE A 134 -6.17 10.24 4.95
CA ILE A 134 -6.70 10.45 3.61
C ILE A 134 -5.71 11.23 2.76
N THR A 135 -5.55 10.78 1.52
CA THR A 135 -4.67 11.43 0.53
C THR A 135 -5.33 12.65 -0.08
N ILE A 136 -4.64 13.78 0.00
CA ILE A 136 -4.94 15.01 -0.72
C ILE A 136 -4.07 15.04 -1.97
N CYS A 137 -4.72 14.89 -3.12
CA CYS A 137 -4.05 14.83 -4.42
C CYS A 137 -3.33 16.15 -4.74
N LEU A 138 -2.25 16.06 -5.54
CA LEU A 138 -1.54 17.22 -6.03
C LEU A 138 -2.45 18.09 -6.92
N ASP A 139 -2.69 19.32 -6.49
CA ASP A 139 -3.50 20.32 -7.20
C ASP A 139 -3.07 21.74 -6.79
N THR A 140 -3.92 22.74 -7.07
CA THR A 140 -3.71 24.12 -6.57
C THR A 140 -3.80 24.17 -5.04
N PRO A 141 -3.12 25.11 -4.37
CA PRO A 141 -3.20 25.25 -2.90
C PRO A 141 -4.64 25.36 -2.38
N GLU A 142 -5.52 26.05 -3.10
CA GLU A 142 -6.94 26.24 -2.75
C GLU A 142 -7.74 24.96 -2.87
N THR A 143 -7.52 24.18 -3.94
CA THR A 143 -8.16 22.86 -4.12
C THR A 143 -7.72 21.90 -3.02
N MET A 144 -6.42 21.85 -2.73
CA MET A 144 -5.89 20.99 -1.66
C MET A 144 -6.45 21.36 -0.28
N LEU A 145 -6.57 22.65 0.04
CA LEU A 145 -7.24 23.08 1.27
C LEU A 145 -8.71 22.66 1.28
N SER A 146 -9.44 22.87 0.19
CA SER A 146 -10.86 22.47 0.09
C SER A 146 -11.04 20.96 0.30
N ASP A 147 -10.19 20.13 -0.32
CA ASP A 147 -10.22 18.67 -0.16
C ASP A 147 -9.87 18.25 1.27
N THR A 148 -8.93 18.96 1.91
CA THR A 148 -8.60 18.74 3.33
C THR A 148 -9.78 19.05 4.24
N LEU A 149 -10.47 20.19 4.03
CA LEU A 149 -11.66 20.56 4.79
C LEU A 149 -12.81 19.55 4.59
N GLU A 150 -12.97 19.01 3.38
CA GLU A 150 -13.89 17.90 3.11
C GLU A 150 -13.51 16.64 3.93
N GLY A 151 -12.23 16.29 3.98
CA GLY A 151 -11.72 15.18 4.81
C GLY A 151 -11.99 15.41 6.31
N ILE A 152 -11.76 16.61 6.82
CA ILE A 152 -12.06 16.97 8.22
C ILE A 152 -13.55 16.78 8.51
N SER A 153 -14.44 17.18 7.60
CA SER A 153 -15.90 17.00 7.76
C SER A 153 -16.32 15.52 7.83
N LYS A 154 -15.48 14.61 7.29
CA LYS A 154 -15.66 13.16 7.34
C LYS A 154 -14.97 12.50 8.55
N GLY A 155 -14.34 13.29 9.42
CA GLY A 155 -13.71 12.83 10.66
C GLY A 155 -12.26 12.39 10.54
N PHE A 156 -11.56 12.70 9.45
CA PHE A 156 -10.12 12.44 9.32
C PHE A 156 -9.31 13.41 10.17
N GLU A 157 -8.26 12.89 10.79
CA GLU A 157 -7.31 13.64 11.64
C GLU A 157 -5.87 13.62 11.11
N ALA A 158 -5.59 12.80 10.09
CA ALA A 158 -4.33 12.72 9.38
C ALA A 158 -4.54 12.87 7.87
N PHE A 159 -3.68 13.67 7.22
CA PHE A 159 -3.78 14.04 5.82
C PHE A 159 -2.45 13.81 5.11
N LYS A 160 -2.46 12.96 4.07
CA LYS A 160 -1.29 12.76 3.21
C LYS A 160 -1.33 13.75 2.06
N LEU A 161 -0.41 14.73 2.06
CA LEU A 161 -0.33 15.79 1.06
C LEU A 161 0.61 15.37 -0.07
N LYS A 162 0.07 15.16 -1.27
CA LYS A 162 0.87 14.89 -2.47
C LYS A 162 1.45 16.20 -3.01
N VAL A 163 2.76 16.22 -3.19
CA VAL A 163 3.53 17.35 -3.72
C VAL A 163 4.44 16.86 -4.86
N GLY A 164 5.20 17.75 -5.53
CA GLY A 164 6.12 17.36 -6.60
C GLY A 164 6.10 18.29 -7.79
N GLY A 165 5.97 19.58 -7.53
CA GLY A 165 6.15 20.68 -8.48
C GLY A 165 7.48 21.39 -8.29
N ALA A 166 7.52 22.69 -8.60
CA ALA A 166 8.59 23.57 -8.15
C ALA A 166 8.58 23.64 -6.62
N ILE A 167 9.75 23.69 -6.00
CA ILE A 167 9.87 23.51 -4.55
C ILE A 167 9.17 24.61 -3.76
N GLU A 168 9.18 25.86 -4.28
CA GLU A 168 8.49 26.98 -3.70
C GLU A 168 6.96 26.80 -3.77
N ASP A 169 6.44 26.27 -4.89
CA ASP A 169 5.02 25.98 -5.06
C ASP A 169 4.57 24.86 -4.11
N ASP A 170 5.42 23.85 -3.88
CA ASP A 170 5.13 22.77 -2.93
C ASP A 170 5.07 23.30 -1.49
N LEU A 171 6.00 24.21 -1.13
CA LEU A 171 5.96 24.89 0.16
C LEU A 171 4.65 25.69 0.33
N GLU A 172 4.23 26.43 -0.69
CA GLU A 172 2.98 27.21 -0.62
C GLU A 172 1.73 26.30 -0.54
N ARG A 173 1.71 25.16 -1.24
CA ARG A 173 0.64 24.13 -1.10
C ARG A 173 0.53 23.64 0.34
N ILE A 174 1.65 23.23 0.93
CA ILE A 174 1.69 22.72 2.30
C ILE A 174 1.26 23.83 3.28
N LYS A 175 1.83 25.03 3.18
CA LYS A 175 1.47 26.19 4.03
C LYS A 175 -0.02 26.51 3.93
N ARG A 176 -0.57 26.54 2.70
CA ARG A 176 -1.99 26.86 2.48
C ARG A 176 -2.91 25.87 3.20
N VAL A 177 -2.61 24.59 3.13
CA VAL A 177 -3.38 23.54 3.81
C VAL A 177 -3.21 23.64 5.32
N VAL A 178 -1.97 23.66 5.83
CA VAL A 178 -1.69 23.60 7.26
C VAL A 178 -2.21 24.84 7.99
N LEU A 179 -1.94 26.03 7.45
CA LEU A 179 -2.42 27.28 8.04
C LEU A 179 -3.95 27.45 7.89
N GLY A 180 -4.51 26.99 6.77
CA GLY A 180 -5.96 27.02 6.54
C GLY A 180 -6.77 26.11 7.46
N THR A 181 -6.10 25.21 8.18
CA THR A 181 -6.68 24.29 9.17
C THR A 181 -6.10 24.49 10.59
N ASP A 182 -5.50 25.66 10.84
CA ASP A 182 -4.94 26.08 12.13
C ASP A 182 -3.85 25.14 12.67
N ASN A 183 -3.18 24.36 11.81
CA ASN A 183 -2.15 23.36 12.19
C ASN A 183 -2.64 22.36 13.26
N LYS A 184 -3.92 21.99 13.22
CA LYS A 184 -4.55 21.14 14.26
C LYS A 184 -4.43 19.63 13.99
N PHE A 185 -4.05 19.25 12.77
CA PHE A 185 -4.08 17.88 12.29
C PHE A 185 -2.66 17.36 12.03
N GLU A 186 -2.52 16.06 11.73
CA GLU A 186 -1.27 15.47 11.27
C GLU A 186 -1.17 15.59 9.74
N TYR A 187 -0.02 16.06 9.23
CA TYR A 187 0.22 16.20 7.79
C TYR A 187 1.42 15.38 7.37
N ARG A 188 1.21 14.41 6.49
CA ARG A 188 2.23 13.54 5.91
C ARG A 188 2.56 14.05 4.52
N VAL A 189 3.78 14.49 4.29
CA VAL A 189 4.18 15.07 3.00
C VAL A 189 4.79 13.97 2.13
N ASP A 190 4.25 13.74 0.94
CA ASP A 190 4.75 12.75 -0.01
C ASP A 190 5.17 13.43 -1.31
N ALA A 191 6.48 13.47 -1.56
CA ALA A 191 7.09 14.09 -2.72
C ALA A 191 7.17 13.16 -3.94
N ASN A 192 6.89 11.89 -3.79
CA ASN A 192 6.96 10.87 -4.87
C ASN A 192 8.22 11.03 -5.75
N GLN A 193 9.40 11.15 -5.15
CA GLN A 193 10.69 11.25 -5.83
C GLN A 193 10.93 12.57 -6.61
N ALA A 194 10.18 13.63 -6.34
CA ALA A 194 10.21 14.82 -7.18
C ALA A 194 11.37 15.77 -6.88
N TRP A 195 11.93 15.73 -5.66
CA TRP A 195 12.89 16.73 -5.20
C TRP A 195 14.35 16.30 -5.42
N SER A 196 15.23 17.28 -5.50
CA SER A 196 16.66 17.07 -5.34
C SER A 196 17.03 16.94 -3.84
N VAL A 197 18.26 16.52 -3.56
CA VAL A 197 18.75 16.48 -2.17
C VAL A 197 18.73 17.87 -1.53
N ASP A 198 19.16 18.89 -2.26
CA ASP A 198 19.25 20.27 -1.75
C ASP A 198 17.86 20.88 -1.56
N ASP A 199 16.92 20.66 -2.48
CA ASP A 199 15.51 21.06 -2.34
C ASP A 199 14.86 20.37 -1.13
N SER A 200 15.13 19.07 -0.95
CA SER A 200 14.61 18.29 0.18
C SER A 200 15.07 18.87 1.51
N LEU A 201 16.36 19.19 1.64
CA LEU A 201 16.91 19.79 2.86
C LEU A 201 16.34 21.20 3.10
N TRP A 202 16.23 21.99 2.04
CA TRP A 202 15.67 23.34 2.13
C TRP A 202 14.21 23.33 2.61
N ILE A 203 13.35 22.51 1.99
CA ILE A 203 11.92 22.48 2.36
C ILE A 203 11.71 21.87 3.74
N CYS A 204 12.44 20.80 4.11
CA CYS A 204 12.35 20.21 5.44
C CYS A 204 12.73 21.21 6.53
N ALA A 205 13.79 22.00 6.33
CA ALA A 205 14.15 23.07 7.25
C ALA A 205 13.05 24.12 7.38
N LYS A 206 12.48 24.58 6.24
CA LYS A 206 11.38 25.54 6.24
C LYS A 206 10.12 25.03 6.96
N LEU A 207 9.74 23.77 6.73
CA LEU A 207 8.57 23.17 7.38
C LEU A 207 8.77 23.01 8.90
N ALA A 208 9.97 22.65 9.32
CA ALA A 208 10.33 22.58 10.74
C ALA A 208 10.34 23.95 11.41
N ASP A 209 10.94 24.97 10.76
CA ASP A 209 10.95 26.36 11.25
C ASP A 209 9.53 26.93 11.46
N LEU A 210 8.58 26.50 10.63
CA LEU A 210 7.16 26.89 10.74
C LEU A 210 6.43 26.13 11.86
N GLY A 211 7.03 25.12 12.45
CA GLY A 211 6.44 24.33 13.54
C GLY A 211 5.20 23.52 13.11
N PHE A 212 5.16 23.08 11.87
CA PHE A 212 4.04 22.28 11.36
C PHE A 212 4.07 20.87 11.91
N ASN A 213 2.89 20.29 12.18
CA ASN A 213 2.75 18.92 12.68
C ASN A 213 2.95 17.91 11.54
N ILE A 214 4.21 17.75 11.11
CA ILE A 214 4.64 16.84 10.04
C ILE A 214 5.54 15.75 10.65
N PRO A 215 5.05 14.52 10.85
CA PRO A 215 5.82 13.44 11.48
C PRO A 215 6.96 12.93 10.60
N PHE A 216 6.83 13.04 9.27
CA PHE A 216 7.85 12.63 8.28
C PHE A 216 7.56 13.22 6.90
N VAL A 217 8.60 13.19 6.06
CA VAL A 217 8.53 13.44 4.62
C VAL A 217 8.80 12.11 3.89
N GLU A 218 7.88 11.72 3.00
CA GLU A 218 7.93 10.47 2.25
C GLU A 218 8.62 10.67 0.89
N GLN A 219 9.58 9.79 0.60
CA GLN A 219 10.34 9.64 -0.65
C GLN A 219 10.68 10.96 -1.35
N PRO A 220 11.48 11.81 -0.75
CA PRO A 220 11.81 13.11 -1.32
C PRO A 220 12.65 13.00 -2.61
N VAL A 221 13.64 12.10 -2.63
CA VAL A 221 14.60 11.91 -3.74
C VAL A 221 14.29 10.67 -4.58
N LYS A 222 14.98 10.52 -5.72
CA LYS A 222 14.80 9.36 -6.61
C LYS A 222 15.02 8.04 -5.90
N SER A 223 14.20 7.04 -6.24
CA SER A 223 14.17 5.74 -5.56
C SER A 223 15.49 4.98 -5.54
N LYS A 224 16.36 5.17 -6.52
CA LYS A 224 17.68 4.53 -6.60
C LYS A 224 18.81 5.36 -5.99
N ASP A 225 18.54 6.57 -5.54
CA ASP A 225 19.51 7.45 -4.88
C ASP A 225 19.53 7.22 -3.38
N PHE A 226 20.05 6.06 -2.96
CA PHE A 226 20.16 5.70 -1.53
C PHE A 226 21.12 6.62 -0.77
N GLU A 227 22.19 7.10 -1.41
CA GLU A 227 23.13 8.04 -0.79
C GLU A 227 22.50 9.44 -0.63
N GLY A 228 21.72 9.89 -1.62
CA GLY A 228 20.94 11.11 -1.49
C GLY A 228 19.89 11.02 -0.39
N LEU A 229 19.16 9.88 -0.32
CA LEU A 229 18.18 9.64 0.73
C LEU A 229 18.83 9.67 2.12
N LYS A 230 19.99 9.01 2.28
CA LYS A 230 20.80 9.04 3.50
C LYS A 230 21.24 10.47 3.87
N LYS A 231 21.71 11.23 2.89
CA LYS A 231 22.13 12.64 3.13
C LYS A 231 20.94 13.46 3.64
N VAL A 232 19.76 13.30 3.03
CA VAL A 232 18.54 13.98 3.47
C VAL A 232 18.16 13.53 4.88
N SER A 233 18.05 12.23 5.16
CA SER A 233 17.67 11.69 6.48
C SER A 233 18.63 12.17 7.60
N LYS A 234 19.93 12.23 7.34
CA LYS A 234 20.92 12.64 8.35
C LYS A 234 20.97 14.13 8.61
N SER A 235 20.54 14.96 7.67
CA SER A 235 20.65 16.42 7.76
C SER A 235 19.30 17.14 7.91
N SER A 236 18.19 16.43 7.65
CA SER A 236 16.85 16.97 7.80
C SER A 236 16.43 17.06 9.28
N PRO A 237 15.76 18.14 9.70
CA PRO A 237 15.11 18.20 11.01
C PRO A 237 13.82 17.38 11.07
N LEU A 238 13.27 16.95 9.94
CA LEU A 238 12.12 16.08 9.83
C LEU A 238 12.56 14.66 9.49
N ARG A 239 11.83 13.66 9.99
CA ARG A 239 12.09 12.25 9.69
C ARG A 239 11.81 11.96 8.22
N ILE A 240 12.51 10.98 7.67
CA ILE A 240 12.40 10.58 6.26
C ILE A 240 11.87 9.16 6.16
N LEU A 241 10.83 8.99 5.35
CA LEU A 241 10.21 7.71 5.05
C LEU A 241 10.58 7.26 3.63
N ALA A 242 11.12 6.05 3.49
CA ALA A 242 11.44 5.41 2.21
C ALA A 242 10.24 4.65 1.67
N ASP A 243 9.69 5.04 0.51
CA ASP A 243 8.62 4.33 -0.21
C ASP A 243 9.18 3.59 -1.43
N GLU A 244 9.41 4.28 -2.53
CA GLU A 244 9.87 3.64 -3.78
C GLU A 244 11.33 3.18 -3.71
N SER A 245 12.05 3.52 -2.67
CA SER A 245 13.38 2.96 -2.38
C SER A 245 13.33 1.60 -1.70
N CYS A 246 12.18 1.16 -1.16
CA CYS A 246 12.04 -0.06 -0.37
C CYS A 246 10.97 -0.99 -0.98
N PHE A 247 11.38 -1.92 -1.84
CA PHE A 247 10.49 -2.93 -2.43
C PHE A 247 10.59 -4.29 -1.75
N SER A 248 11.75 -4.64 -1.23
CA SER A 248 12.05 -5.96 -0.73
C SER A 248 12.74 -5.91 0.63
N TYR A 249 12.77 -7.06 1.30
CA TYR A 249 13.59 -7.25 2.51
C TYR A 249 15.06 -6.85 2.28
N ARG A 250 15.60 -7.12 1.08
CA ARG A 250 16.98 -6.76 0.75
C ARG A 250 17.16 -5.26 0.66
N ASP A 251 16.20 -4.53 0.05
CA ASP A 251 16.25 -3.07 0.02
C ASP A 251 16.15 -2.50 1.44
N ALA A 252 15.21 -2.99 2.24
CA ALA A 252 15.03 -2.58 3.64
C ALA A 252 16.31 -2.82 4.46
N LEU A 253 16.95 -3.99 4.31
CA LEU A 253 18.21 -4.31 4.98
C LEU A 253 19.33 -3.35 4.56
N THR A 254 19.45 -3.08 3.27
CA THR A 254 20.46 -2.13 2.75
C THR A 254 20.24 -0.73 3.30
N LEU A 255 19.00 -0.22 3.24
CA LEU A 255 18.65 1.10 3.77
C LEU A 255 18.85 1.19 5.28
N ALA A 256 18.51 0.12 6.03
CA ALA A 256 18.72 0.06 7.47
C ALA A 256 20.21 0.06 7.85
N GLN A 257 21.04 -0.75 7.16
CA GLN A 257 22.50 -0.79 7.40
C GLN A 257 23.19 0.52 7.01
N MET A 258 22.71 1.19 5.96
CA MET A 258 23.20 2.53 5.58
C MET A 258 22.69 3.62 6.53
N ASP A 259 21.67 3.33 7.34
CA ASP A 259 20.91 4.30 8.13
C ASP A 259 20.39 5.45 7.25
N ALA A 260 19.77 5.08 6.12
CA ALA A 260 19.41 5.99 5.03
C ALA A 260 18.00 6.57 5.13
N CYS A 261 17.19 6.10 6.08
CA CYS A 261 15.85 6.62 6.36
C CYS A 261 15.45 6.29 7.81
N ASP A 262 14.38 6.91 8.28
CA ASP A 262 13.82 6.69 9.62
C ASP A 262 12.66 5.70 9.62
N LEU A 263 11.90 5.64 8.53
CA LEU A 263 10.75 4.77 8.36
C LEU A 263 10.78 4.07 6.99
N PHE A 264 10.09 2.92 6.92
CA PHE A 264 9.78 2.24 5.66
C PHE A 264 8.28 2.29 5.38
N ASN A 265 7.91 2.58 4.13
CA ASN A 265 6.55 2.40 3.64
C ASN A 265 6.41 0.99 3.05
N VAL A 266 5.55 0.17 3.64
CA VAL A 266 5.27 -1.20 3.22
C VAL A 266 3.99 -1.24 2.40
N LYS A 267 4.06 -1.76 1.17
CA LYS A 267 2.90 -1.96 0.26
C LYS A 267 2.96 -3.35 -0.32
N LEU A 268 1.86 -4.07 -0.30
CA LEU A 268 1.79 -5.46 -0.80
C LEU A 268 2.21 -5.57 -2.27
N MET A 269 1.84 -4.57 -3.08
CA MET A 269 2.22 -4.53 -4.50
C MET A 269 3.71 -4.34 -4.74
N LYS A 270 4.44 -3.74 -3.78
CA LYS A 270 5.91 -3.62 -3.83
C LYS A 270 6.59 -4.89 -3.31
N THR A 271 6.11 -5.39 -2.18
CA THR A 271 6.74 -6.53 -1.48
C THR A 271 6.49 -7.87 -2.16
N GLY A 272 5.47 -7.95 -3.01
CA GLY A 272 5.10 -9.21 -3.64
C GLY A 272 4.30 -10.14 -2.75
N GLY A 273 3.69 -9.61 -1.68
CA GLY A 273 2.79 -10.34 -0.80
C GLY A 273 3.01 -10.08 0.68
N ILE A 274 2.27 -10.83 1.49
CA ILE A 274 2.14 -10.67 2.94
C ILE A 274 3.43 -11.09 3.66
N ASP A 275 4.02 -12.24 3.29
CA ASP A 275 5.21 -12.75 3.97
C ASP A 275 6.41 -11.80 3.87
N GLU A 276 6.66 -11.23 2.70
CA GLU A 276 7.77 -10.29 2.51
C GLU A 276 7.48 -8.97 3.24
N ALA A 277 6.22 -8.52 3.25
CA ALA A 277 5.79 -7.35 4.02
C ALA A 277 6.07 -7.52 5.51
N LEU A 278 5.69 -8.67 6.09
CA LEU A 278 5.97 -8.99 7.50
C LEU A 278 7.46 -9.00 7.80
N ARG A 279 8.29 -9.60 6.92
CA ARG A 279 9.75 -9.63 7.09
C ARG A 279 10.37 -8.24 7.10
N ILE A 280 9.87 -7.31 6.29
CA ILE A 280 10.33 -5.91 6.29
C ILE A 280 9.96 -5.23 7.60
N ILE A 281 8.74 -5.42 8.10
CA ILE A 281 8.27 -4.82 9.36
C ILE A 281 9.09 -5.36 10.55
N ASP A 282 9.32 -6.67 10.58
CA ASP A 282 10.10 -7.31 11.63
C ASP A 282 11.57 -6.82 11.60
N LEU A 283 12.18 -6.72 10.40
CA LEU A 283 13.51 -6.12 10.22
C LEU A 283 13.56 -4.66 10.72
N ALA A 284 12.56 -3.85 10.37
CA ALA A 284 12.50 -2.46 10.82
C ALA A 284 12.54 -2.37 12.34
N THR A 285 11.78 -3.23 13.02
CA THR A 285 11.76 -3.31 14.48
C THR A 285 13.14 -3.66 15.04
N GLU A 286 13.86 -4.62 14.45
CA GLU A 286 15.22 -5.03 14.86
C GLU A 286 16.23 -3.88 14.72
N PHE A 287 16.07 -3.03 13.71
CA PHE A 287 16.92 -1.86 13.48
C PHE A 287 16.42 -0.57 14.19
N GLY A 288 15.38 -0.66 15.02
CA GLY A 288 14.82 0.50 15.74
C GLY A 288 14.16 1.52 14.81
N LYS A 289 13.68 1.08 13.64
CA LYS A 289 12.97 1.91 12.66
C LYS A 289 11.48 1.63 12.70
N GLU A 290 10.68 2.59 12.27
CA GLU A 290 9.23 2.43 12.17
C GLU A 290 8.80 2.03 10.76
N CYS A 291 7.56 1.57 10.64
CA CYS A 291 6.92 1.32 9.35
C CYS A 291 5.57 2.02 9.26
N MET A 292 5.22 2.42 8.06
CA MET A 292 3.86 2.68 7.62
C MET A 292 3.39 1.51 6.75
N ILE A 293 2.16 1.05 6.92
CA ILE A 293 1.50 0.16 5.96
C ILE A 293 0.60 1.00 5.08
N SER A 294 0.78 0.88 3.78
CA SER A 294 -0.02 1.63 2.83
C SER A 294 -0.42 0.81 1.61
N SER A 295 -1.15 1.44 0.70
CA SER A 295 -1.62 0.82 -0.53
C SER A 295 -1.17 1.60 -1.77
N MET A 296 -1.31 0.98 -2.94
CA MET A 296 -1.45 1.69 -4.20
C MET A 296 -2.89 2.21 -4.33
N LEU A 297 -3.23 2.79 -5.47
CA LEU A 297 -4.63 2.95 -5.83
C LEU A 297 -5.18 1.57 -6.19
N GLU A 298 -5.68 0.84 -5.21
CA GLU A 298 -6.08 -0.55 -5.32
C GLU A 298 -7.46 -0.81 -4.74
N SER A 299 -8.00 -1.98 -5.03
CA SER A 299 -9.34 -2.38 -4.60
C SER A 299 -9.39 -2.71 -3.10
N LYS A 300 -10.62 -2.77 -2.56
CA LYS A 300 -10.88 -3.14 -1.16
C LYS A 300 -10.23 -4.46 -0.76
N LEU A 301 -9.99 -5.39 -1.69
CA LEU A 301 -9.34 -6.67 -1.38
C LEU A 301 -7.90 -6.46 -0.89
N GLY A 302 -7.09 -5.71 -1.62
CA GLY A 302 -5.72 -5.39 -1.20
C GLY A 302 -5.69 -4.58 0.11
N ILE A 303 -6.60 -3.60 0.25
CA ILE A 303 -6.78 -2.84 1.50
C ILE A 303 -7.09 -3.76 2.68
N THR A 304 -7.98 -4.76 2.49
CA THR A 304 -8.32 -5.73 3.54
C THR A 304 -7.10 -6.56 3.97
N CYS A 305 -6.28 -6.99 3.01
CA CYS A 305 -5.06 -7.75 3.32
C CYS A 305 -4.01 -6.89 4.04
N ALA A 306 -3.81 -5.65 3.62
CA ALA A 306 -2.92 -4.70 4.29
C ALA A 306 -3.41 -4.37 5.72
N ALA A 307 -4.72 -4.18 5.90
CA ALA A 307 -5.33 -3.98 7.22
C ALA A 307 -5.13 -5.20 8.14
N ALA A 308 -5.14 -6.43 7.60
CA ALA A 308 -4.86 -7.64 8.39
C ALA A 308 -3.41 -7.64 8.94
N ILE A 309 -2.45 -7.18 8.15
CA ILE A 309 -1.06 -6.99 8.62
C ILE A 309 -1.02 -5.96 9.75
N ALA A 310 -1.73 -4.84 9.62
CA ALA A 310 -1.79 -3.82 10.67
C ALA A 310 -2.39 -4.36 11.98
N CYS A 311 -3.35 -5.28 11.90
CA CYS A 311 -3.87 -5.97 13.07
C CYS A 311 -2.82 -6.90 13.72
N ALA A 312 -2.00 -7.57 12.92
CA ALA A 312 -0.97 -8.50 13.38
C ALA A 312 0.33 -7.83 13.84
N ARG A 313 0.54 -6.56 13.51
CA ARG A 313 1.73 -5.78 13.88
C ARG A 313 1.33 -4.47 14.57
N PRO A 314 1.04 -4.49 15.88
CA PRO A 314 0.62 -3.30 16.63
C PRO A 314 1.66 -2.16 16.65
N SER A 315 2.92 -2.45 16.29
CA SER A 315 3.97 -1.45 16.12
C SER A 315 3.81 -0.55 14.88
N LEU A 316 2.88 -0.90 13.97
CA LEU A 316 2.53 -0.04 12.85
C LEU A 316 1.67 1.14 13.33
N ASN A 317 2.31 2.29 13.47
CA ASN A 317 1.67 3.52 13.95
C ASN A 317 1.00 4.32 12.82
N TYR A 318 1.41 4.09 11.57
CA TYR A 318 0.96 4.85 10.40
C TYR A 318 0.28 3.93 9.40
N LEU A 319 -0.94 4.28 9.04
CA LEU A 319 -1.73 3.60 8.02
C LEU A 319 -2.12 4.61 6.93
N ASP A 320 -1.99 4.20 5.66
CA ASP A 320 -2.38 4.94 4.46
C ASP A 320 -3.15 3.95 3.55
N LEU A 321 -4.40 3.67 3.96
CA LEU A 321 -5.27 2.63 3.39
C LEU A 321 -6.59 3.24 2.88
N ASP A 322 -6.52 4.39 2.25
CA ASP A 322 -7.65 5.23 1.88
C ASP A 322 -8.17 5.02 0.45
N ALA A 323 -7.53 4.17 -0.37
CA ALA A 323 -7.86 4.03 -1.80
C ALA A 323 -9.35 3.74 -2.07
N SER A 324 -10.04 3.04 -1.15
CA SER A 324 -11.48 2.77 -1.29
C SER A 324 -12.35 4.03 -1.21
N HIS A 325 -11.91 5.10 -0.52
CA HIS A 325 -12.65 6.36 -0.45
C HIS A 325 -12.67 7.13 -1.78
N MET A 326 -11.74 6.82 -2.66
CA MET A 326 -11.66 7.44 -3.99
C MET A 326 -12.60 6.78 -4.99
N GLN A 327 -13.09 5.56 -4.70
CA GLN A 327 -13.86 4.72 -5.62
C GLN A 327 -15.36 5.01 -5.52
N LYS A 328 -16.04 5.10 -6.70
CA LYS A 328 -17.48 5.39 -6.77
C LYS A 328 -18.37 4.23 -6.34
N ILE A 329 -17.89 3.01 -6.49
CA ILE A 329 -18.61 1.78 -6.17
C ILE A 329 -17.69 0.80 -5.46
N ASP A 330 -18.25 -0.05 -4.63
CA ASP A 330 -17.57 -1.18 -4.01
C ASP A 330 -18.11 -2.49 -4.64
N PRO A 331 -17.31 -3.17 -5.49
CA PRO A 331 -17.74 -4.41 -6.12
C PRO A 331 -17.61 -5.65 -5.22
N PHE A 332 -17.10 -5.52 -3.98
CA PHE A 332 -16.77 -6.63 -3.12
C PHE A 332 -17.85 -6.91 -2.07
N VAL A 333 -18.13 -8.19 -1.85
CA VAL A 333 -19.01 -8.66 -0.77
C VAL A 333 -18.13 -9.14 0.39
N GLY A 334 -18.22 -8.50 1.55
CA GLY A 334 -17.36 -8.80 2.71
C GLY A 334 -16.06 -7.97 2.73
N GLY A 335 -15.05 -8.48 3.42
CA GLY A 335 -13.80 -7.75 3.65
C GLY A 335 -13.91 -6.76 4.80
N VAL A 336 -13.22 -5.64 4.70
CA VAL A 336 -13.34 -4.56 5.67
C VAL A 336 -14.51 -3.63 5.35
N ASN A 337 -15.16 -3.11 6.39
CA ASN A 337 -16.05 -1.96 6.31
C ASN A 337 -15.24 -0.69 6.53
N ILE A 338 -15.42 0.29 5.65
CA ILE A 338 -14.69 1.56 5.70
C ILE A 338 -15.72 2.68 5.90
N SER A 339 -15.55 3.45 6.98
CA SER A 339 -16.44 4.56 7.32
C SER A 339 -15.64 5.72 7.88
N GLY A 340 -15.55 6.83 7.11
CA GLY A 340 -14.61 7.90 7.44
C GLY A 340 -13.20 7.33 7.59
N PRO A 341 -12.43 7.71 8.61
CA PRO A 341 -11.08 7.20 8.82
C PRO A 341 -11.03 5.75 9.32
N HIS A 342 -12.15 5.12 9.62
CA HIS A 342 -12.21 3.85 10.32
C HIS A 342 -12.31 2.66 9.38
N ILE A 343 -11.50 1.63 9.66
CA ILE A 343 -11.47 0.35 8.96
C ILE A 343 -11.78 -0.75 9.98
N GLU A 344 -12.82 -1.54 9.74
CA GLU A 344 -13.27 -2.61 10.63
C GLU A 344 -13.50 -3.90 9.85
N PHE A 345 -13.02 -5.04 10.36
CA PHE A 345 -13.22 -6.33 9.71
C PHE A 345 -14.65 -6.82 9.84
N THR A 346 -15.22 -7.36 8.76
CA THR A 346 -16.42 -8.18 8.83
C THR A 346 -16.08 -9.55 9.40
N LYS A 347 -17.06 -10.19 10.05
CA LYS A 347 -16.89 -11.57 10.55
C LYS A 347 -16.74 -12.55 9.38
N GLY A 348 -15.78 -13.45 9.46
CA GLY A 348 -15.56 -14.48 8.45
C GLY A 348 -14.16 -15.08 8.51
N PHE A 349 -13.89 -16.01 7.59
CA PHE A 349 -12.59 -16.67 7.47
C PHE A 349 -11.79 -16.02 6.33
N GLY A 350 -10.48 -16.14 6.40
CA GLY A 350 -9.59 -15.47 5.47
C GLY A 350 -9.71 -13.94 5.59
N HIS A 351 -9.69 -13.25 4.48
CA HIS A 351 -9.98 -11.80 4.43
C HIS A 351 -11.49 -11.50 4.38
N SER A 352 -12.36 -12.50 4.55
CA SER A 352 -13.82 -12.40 4.59
C SER A 352 -14.50 -11.92 3.30
N ILE A 353 -13.79 -11.76 2.18
CA ILE A 353 -14.42 -11.48 0.88
C ILE A 353 -14.94 -12.78 0.30
N THR A 354 -16.25 -12.80 0.02
CA THR A 354 -16.97 -13.98 -0.47
C THR A 354 -17.41 -13.85 -1.92
N GLY A 355 -17.39 -12.65 -2.48
CA GLY A 355 -17.78 -12.41 -3.86
C GLY A 355 -17.24 -11.09 -4.40
N VAL A 356 -17.14 -11.05 -5.74
CA VAL A 356 -16.75 -9.84 -6.49
C VAL A 356 -17.69 -9.71 -7.67
N SER A 357 -18.32 -8.55 -7.81
CA SER A 357 -19.15 -8.21 -8.97
C SER A 357 -18.35 -7.49 -10.06
N ASN A 358 -18.92 -7.36 -11.25
CA ASN A 358 -18.30 -6.67 -12.39
C ASN A 358 -16.95 -7.25 -12.84
N LEU A 359 -16.74 -8.55 -12.63
CA LEU A 359 -15.56 -9.25 -13.15
C LEU A 359 -15.64 -9.34 -14.69
N LEU A 360 -14.58 -8.90 -15.35
CA LEU A 360 -14.38 -9.05 -16.78
C LEU A 360 -13.46 -10.25 -17.01
N SER A 361 -13.98 -11.26 -17.73
CA SER A 361 -13.17 -12.43 -18.13
C SER A 361 -12.06 -12.02 -19.08
N ILE A 362 -10.90 -12.69 -18.99
CA ILE A 362 -9.70 -12.43 -19.79
C ILE A 362 -9.40 -13.67 -20.64
#